data_8a8acc85da77231ad670d18c5c7746df
#
_entry.id   8a8acc85da77231ad670d18c5c7746df
#
_cell.length_a   1.000
_cell.length_b   1.000
_cell.length_c   1.000
_cell.angle_alpha   90.00
_cell.angle_beta   90.00
_cell.angle_gamma   90.00
#
_symmetry.space_group_name_H-M   'P 1'
#
loop_
_entity.id
_entity.type
_entity.pdbx_description
1 polymer ?
#
loop_
_entity_poly.entity_id
_entity_poly.type
_entity_poly.pdbx_seq_one_letter_code
_entity_poly.pdbx_strand_id
1 'polypeptide(L)'
;MVDLNNLTLPLAFIFVLLISGVSSAEDHTVLVGTEDNPYIFSEADLVIAPGDNVTFVWTPGQPHNVAQVESSSSNVYVSGGDIIFFYSGEPVDGVEWVLNSTYTQEEGILYYICEPHAGLQMRGQIVIESRPDMTMELGDFPWLSYLLVFPLIGALWCFAFRNSPEAHKYIALSTTLFTLAISPALSVFMRMTDKLS
;
A
#
# COMPACT_ATOMS: atom_id res chain seq x y z
N MET A 1 -25.35 -35.96 16.47
CA MET A 1 -24.87 -36.00 15.08
C MET A 1 -24.60 -34.55 14.71
N VAL A 2 -23.35 -34.12 14.69
CA VAL A 2 -22.98 -32.73 14.29
C VAL A 2 -22.98 -32.72 12.77
N ASP A 3 -23.77 -31.85 12.18
CA ASP A 3 -23.93 -31.72 10.74
C ASP A 3 -22.63 -31.11 10.15
N LEU A 4 -21.82 -31.93 9.51
CA LEU A 4 -20.52 -31.58 8.94
C LEU A 4 -20.63 -30.50 7.85
N ASN A 5 -21.82 -30.30 7.25
CA ASN A 5 -22.05 -29.29 6.23
C ASN A 5 -22.04 -27.88 6.78
N ASN A 6 -22.30 -27.69 8.08
CA ASN A 6 -22.29 -26.38 8.72
C ASN A 6 -20.90 -25.95 9.23
N LEU A 7 -19.91 -26.87 9.22
CA LEU A 7 -18.57 -26.59 9.75
C LEU A 7 -17.59 -26.13 8.65
N THR A 8 -17.89 -26.47 7.39
CA THR A 8 -17.01 -26.12 6.26
C THR A 8 -17.07 -24.65 5.87
N LEU A 9 -18.26 -24.00 6.04
CA LEU A 9 -18.46 -22.59 5.72
C LEU A 9 -17.64 -21.64 6.60
N PRO A 10 -17.63 -21.78 7.94
CA PRO A 10 -16.82 -20.88 8.78
C PRO A 10 -15.31 -21.07 8.61
N LEU A 11 -14.85 -22.29 8.24
CA LEU A 11 -13.43 -22.54 7.98
C LEU A 11 -12.94 -21.83 6.71
N ALA A 12 -13.74 -21.89 5.64
CA ALA A 12 -13.44 -21.19 4.40
C ALA A 12 -13.43 -19.66 4.60
N PHE A 13 -14.32 -19.14 5.45
CA PHE A 13 -14.41 -17.71 5.75
C PHE A 13 -13.22 -17.20 6.57
N ILE A 14 -12.73 -17.99 7.54
CA ILE A 14 -11.53 -17.66 8.32
C ILE A 14 -10.28 -17.68 7.41
N PHE A 15 -10.22 -18.59 6.46
CA PHE A 15 -9.10 -18.67 5.52
C PHE A 15 -9.03 -17.44 4.57
N VAL A 16 -10.19 -16.97 4.10
CA VAL A 16 -10.28 -15.77 3.25
C VAL A 16 -9.88 -14.50 4.01
N LEU A 17 -10.25 -14.38 5.28
CA LEU A 17 -9.89 -13.22 6.11
C LEU A 17 -8.39 -13.11 6.43
N LEU A 18 -7.65 -14.23 6.40
CA LEU A 18 -6.21 -14.24 6.66
C LEU A 18 -5.36 -13.82 5.45
N ILE A 19 -5.97 -13.75 4.24
CA ILE A 19 -5.28 -13.38 3.00
C ILE A 19 -5.44 -11.90 2.66
N SER A 20 -6.32 -11.18 3.37
CA SER A 20 -6.49 -9.75 3.18
C SER A 20 -5.29 -9.00 3.73
N GLY A 21 -4.26 -8.83 2.92
CA GLY A 21 -3.19 -7.87 3.18
C GLY A 21 -3.83 -6.48 3.23
N VAL A 22 -3.86 -5.86 4.40
CA VAL A 22 -4.24 -4.46 4.54
C VAL A 22 -3.04 -3.65 4.08
N SER A 23 -3.09 -3.13 2.85
CA SER A 23 -2.19 -2.05 2.45
C SER A 23 -2.52 -0.83 3.31
N SER A 24 -1.59 -0.43 4.14
CA SER A 24 -1.70 0.83 4.89
C SER A 24 -1.27 1.96 3.96
N ALA A 25 -2.11 3.01 3.85
CA ALA A 25 -1.70 4.25 3.22
C ALA A 25 -0.49 4.82 3.96
N GLU A 26 0.49 5.32 3.21
CA GLU A 26 1.67 5.99 3.74
C GLU A 26 1.51 7.50 3.56
N ASP A 27 2.10 8.27 4.48
CA ASP A 27 2.10 9.74 4.43
C ASP A 27 3.47 10.23 3.96
N HIS A 28 3.48 10.97 2.86
CA HIS A 28 4.68 11.59 2.28
C HIS A 28 4.67 13.09 2.55
N THR A 29 5.85 13.69 2.73
CA THR A 29 5.97 15.13 2.97
C THR A 29 6.84 15.78 1.90
N VAL A 30 6.31 16.84 1.28
CA VAL A 30 7.02 17.69 0.31
C VAL A 30 7.15 19.08 0.87
N LEU A 31 8.38 19.59 1.01
CA LEU A 31 8.60 21.00 1.37
C LEU A 31 8.36 21.88 0.15
N VAL A 32 7.58 22.93 0.34
CA VAL A 32 7.31 23.97 -0.65
C VAL A 32 8.23 25.14 -0.37
N GLY A 33 9.28 25.27 -1.17
CA GLY A 33 10.47 26.03 -0.84
C GLY A 33 11.38 25.27 0.13
N THR A 34 12.67 25.57 0.09
CA THR A 34 13.65 25.08 1.08
C THR A 34 14.48 26.26 1.57
N GLU A 35 15.22 26.10 2.67
CA GLU A 35 16.12 27.16 3.18
C GLU A 35 17.17 27.58 2.14
N ASP A 36 17.67 26.62 1.35
CA ASP A 36 18.69 26.88 0.33
C ASP A 36 18.13 27.44 -0.97
N ASN A 37 16.90 27.05 -1.32
CA ASN A 37 16.24 27.49 -2.54
C ASN A 37 14.72 27.62 -2.32
N PRO A 38 14.18 28.85 -2.22
CA PRO A 38 12.75 29.05 -1.98
C PRO A 38 11.85 28.70 -3.19
N TYR A 39 12.42 28.45 -4.38
CA TYR A 39 11.67 28.25 -5.61
C TYR A 39 11.69 26.79 -6.12
N ILE A 40 11.70 25.82 -5.21
CA ILE A 40 11.64 24.39 -5.54
C ILE A 40 10.64 23.66 -4.63
N PHE A 41 10.23 22.48 -5.05
CA PHE A 41 9.66 21.44 -4.19
C PHE A 41 10.79 20.50 -3.78
N SER A 42 10.88 20.10 -2.51
CA SER A 42 11.98 19.25 -2.01
C SER A 42 12.02 17.90 -2.71
N GLU A 43 10.84 17.35 -2.99
CA GLU A 43 10.63 16.08 -3.70
C GLU A 43 9.89 16.39 -5.02
N ALA A 44 10.64 16.89 -6.01
CA ALA A 44 10.05 17.27 -7.29
C ALA A 44 9.56 16.06 -8.11
N ASP A 45 10.16 14.89 -7.90
CA ASP A 45 9.81 13.62 -8.53
C ASP A 45 9.45 12.61 -7.44
N LEU A 46 8.26 12.76 -6.84
CA LEU A 46 7.78 11.90 -5.77
C LEU A 46 7.11 10.65 -6.34
N VAL A 47 7.50 9.47 -5.86
CA VAL A 47 6.88 8.18 -6.21
C VAL A 47 6.10 7.67 -5.01
N ILE A 48 4.82 7.35 -5.21
CA ILE A 48 3.90 6.89 -4.15
C ILE A 48 3.10 5.69 -4.62
N ALA A 49 2.47 4.98 -3.67
CA ALA A 49 1.49 3.96 -4.00
C ALA A 49 0.06 4.51 -4.09
N PRO A 50 -0.85 3.83 -4.81
CA PRO A 50 -2.26 4.18 -4.82
C PRO A 50 -2.84 4.24 -3.41
N GLY A 51 -3.50 5.37 -3.09
CA GLY A 51 -4.12 5.61 -1.80
C GLY A 51 -3.24 6.28 -0.75
N ASP A 52 -1.95 6.53 -1.02
CA ASP A 52 -1.08 7.30 -0.13
C ASP A 52 -1.50 8.78 -0.09
N ASN A 53 -1.16 9.46 1.02
CA ASN A 53 -1.36 10.88 1.18
C ASN A 53 -0.07 11.65 0.93
N VAL A 54 -0.19 12.89 0.46
CA VAL A 54 0.96 13.80 0.30
C VAL A 54 0.68 15.10 1.05
N THR A 55 1.51 15.41 2.01
CA THR A 55 1.46 16.66 2.78
C THR A 55 2.48 17.64 2.22
N PHE A 56 2.02 18.80 1.76
CA PHE A 56 2.86 19.90 1.35
C PHE A 56 3.02 20.86 2.52
N VAL A 57 4.26 21.19 2.88
CA VAL A 57 4.62 22.08 3.99
C VAL A 57 5.40 23.26 3.47
N TRP A 58 4.86 24.47 3.63
CA TRP A 58 5.50 25.72 3.17
C TRP A 58 6.63 26.15 4.09
N THR A 59 7.82 26.32 3.52
CA THR A 59 8.90 27.01 4.22
C THR A 59 8.58 28.50 4.25
N PRO A 60 8.57 29.16 5.42
CA PRO A 60 8.23 30.59 5.51
C PRO A 60 9.17 31.50 4.71
N GLY A 61 8.62 32.57 4.16
CA GLY A 61 9.40 33.64 3.51
C GLY A 61 8.94 34.06 2.11
N GLN A 62 8.18 33.21 1.44
CA GLN A 62 7.60 33.51 0.12
C GLN A 62 6.21 32.91 -0.02
N PRO A 63 5.27 33.58 -0.70
CA PRO A 63 3.95 33.00 -0.96
C PRO A 63 4.03 31.94 -2.06
N HIS A 64 3.54 30.75 -1.76
CA HIS A 64 3.47 29.62 -2.68
C HIS A 64 2.07 29.01 -2.71
N ASN A 65 1.81 28.22 -3.74
CA ASN A 65 0.70 27.29 -3.81
C ASN A 65 1.09 26.00 -4.54
N VAL A 66 0.17 25.06 -4.57
CA VAL A 66 0.30 23.80 -5.33
C VAL A 66 -0.92 23.68 -6.22
N ALA A 67 -0.72 23.73 -7.52
CA ALA A 67 -1.76 23.68 -8.53
C ALA A 67 -1.47 22.60 -9.55
N GLN A 68 -2.40 21.65 -9.75
CA GLN A 68 -2.23 20.61 -10.75
C GLN A 68 -2.29 21.18 -12.17
N VAL A 69 -1.49 20.62 -13.05
CA VAL A 69 -1.43 20.98 -14.47
C VAL A 69 -1.52 19.74 -15.36
N GLU A 70 -1.87 19.92 -16.63
CA GLU A 70 -2.08 18.80 -17.57
C GLU A 70 -0.79 18.07 -17.96
N SER A 71 0.35 18.77 -17.93
CA SER A 71 1.64 18.21 -18.37
C SER A 71 2.82 18.86 -17.65
N SER A 72 3.98 18.21 -17.71
CA SER A 72 5.23 18.71 -17.14
C SER A 72 5.68 20.06 -17.72
N SER A 73 5.22 20.46 -18.89
CA SER A 73 5.56 21.74 -19.54
C SER A 73 4.50 22.83 -19.36
N SER A 74 3.34 22.50 -18.80
CA SER A 74 2.27 23.47 -18.58
C SER A 74 2.64 24.43 -17.45
N ASN A 75 2.34 25.73 -17.64
CA ASN A 75 2.47 26.77 -16.63
C ASN A 75 1.11 27.33 -16.20
N VAL A 76 0.04 26.70 -16.62
CA VAL A 76 -1.32 27.17 -16.37
C VAL A 76 -2.09 26.11 -15.63
N TYR A 77 -2.62 26.46 -14.47
CA TYR A 77 -3.61 25.68 -13.77
C TYR A 77 -4.88 25.59 -14.60
N VAL A 78 -5.42 24.39 -14.75
CA VAL A 78 -6.68 24.14 -15.46
C VAL A 78 -7.81 24.06 -14.46
N SER A 79 -8.66 25.07 -14.42
CA SER A 79 -9.88 25.05 -13.62
C SER A 79 -11.08 24.75 -14.52
N GLY A 80 -11.75 23.66 -14.25
CA GLY A 80 -13.02 23.27 -14.91
C GLY A 80 -12.92 22.11 -15.88
N GLY A 81 -14.01 21.43 -16.10
CA GLY A 81 -14.15 20.21 -16.86
C GLY A 81 -14.61 19.05 -15.99
N ASP A 82 -14.70 17.86 -16.57
CA ASP A 82 -15.11 16.64 -15.85
C ASP A 82 -14.00 16.04 -14.98
N ILE A 83 -12.77 16.59 -15.09
CA ILE A 83 -11.61 16.14 -14.32
C ILE A 83 -11.41 17.09 -13.13
N ILE A 84 -11.38 16.53 -11.94
CA ILE A 84 -11.13 17.28 -10.70
C ILE A 84 -9.61 17.39 -10.51
N PHE A 85 -9.06 18.57 -10.85
CA PHE A 85 -7.67 18.90 -10.54
C PHE A 85 -7.53 19.38 -9.10
N PHE A 86 -6.46 19.01 -8.44
CA PHE A 86 -6.18 19.52 -7.10
C PHE A 86 -5.61 20.94 -7.12
N TYR A 87 -5.97 21.71 -6.11
CA TYR A 87 -5.55 23.10 -5.93
C TYR A 87 -5.50 23.46 -4.46
N SER A 88 -4.36 23.88 -3.96
CA SER A 88 -4.18 24.25 -2.55
C SER A 88 -4.77 25.61 -2.18
N GLY A 89 -5.22 26.37 -3.16
CA GLY A 89 -5.73 27.74 -2.99
C GLY A 89 -4.77 28.80 -3.52
N GLU A 90 -5.12 30.07 -3.24
CA GLU A 90 -4.29 31.22 -3.58
C GLU A 90 -2.92 31.14 -2.90
N PRO A 91 -1.86 31.70 -3.51
CA PRO A 91 -0.52 31.70 -2.92
C PRO A 91 -0.48 32.33 -1.54
N VAL A 92 0.01 31.57 -0.56
CA VAL A 92 0.15 31.99 0.85
C VAL A 92 1.52 31.61 1.39
N ASP A 93 1.90 32.19 2.53
CA ASP A 93 3.15 31.92 3.22
C ASP A 93 2.91 31.07 4.49
N GLY A 94 3.78 30.11 4.75
CA GLY A 94 3.86 29.41 6.01
C GLY A 94 2.64 28.55 6.39
N VAL A 95 2.10 27.75 5.45
CA VAL A 95 0.97 26.84 5.68
C VAL A 95 1.35 25.38 5.46
N GLU A 96 0.42 24.49 5.79
CA GLU A 96 0.45 23.08 5.46
C GLU A 96 -0.85 22.73 4.71
N TRP A 97 -0.74 21.91 3.68
CA TRP A 97 -1.87 21.42 2.92
C TRP A 97 -1.71 19.95 2.55
N VAL A 98 -2.76 19.18 2.78
CA VAL A 98 -2.78 17.73 2.52
C VAL A 98 -3.52 17.44 1.22
N LEU A 99 -2.81 16.85 0.26
CA LEU A 99 -3.43 16.22 -0.90
C LEU A 99 -4.07 14.91 -0.45
N ASN A 100 -5.40 14.91 -0.43
CA ASN A 100 -6.18 13.76 0.02
C ASN A 100 -5.96 12.56 -0.91
N SER A 101 -5.94 11.37 -0.34
CA SER A 101 -5.81 10.09 -1.05
C SER A 101 -6.86 9.88 -2.15
N THR A 102 -7.93 10.65 -2.21
CA THR A 102 -8.90 10.62 -3.32
C THR A 102 -8.25 10.94 -4.67
N TYR A 103 -7.21 11.76 -4.68
CA TYR A 103 -6.47 12.13 -5.89
C TYR A 103 -5.39 11.11 -6.29
N THR A 104 -5.04 10.20 -5.39
CA THR A 104 -3.95 9.24 -5.55
C THR A 104 -4.44 7.79 -5.70
N GLN A 105 -5.73 7.57 -5.97
CA GLN A 105 -6.33 6.22 -6.05
C GLN A 105 -5.91 5.42 -7.29
N GLU A 106 -5.66 6.11 -8.39
CA GLU A 106 -5.37 5.48 -9.68
C GLU A 106 -3.90 5.69 -10.06
N GLU A 107 -3.31 4.68 -10.67
CA GLU A 107 -1.95 4.75 -11.22
C GLU A 107 -1.86 5.82 -12.30
N GLY A 108 -0.78 6.57 -12.31
CA GLY A 108 -0.57 7.64 -13.27
C GLY A 108 0.44 8.68 -12.80
N ILE A 109 0.48 9.80 -13.51
CA ILE A 109 1.37 10.92 -13.17
C ILE A 109 0.53 12.17 -12.98
N LEU A 110 0.67 12.80 -11.82
CA LEU A 110 0.07 14.09 -11.50
C LEU A 110 1.16 15.17 -11.57
N TYR A 111 1.06 16.06 -12.54
CA TYR A 111 1.98 17.19 -12.66
C TYR A 111 1.44 18.39 -11.87
N TYR A 112 2.32 19.13 -11.21
CA TYR A 112 1.93 20.32 -10.45
C TYR A 112 2.99 21.41 -10.52
N ILE A 113 2.55 22.64 -10.25
CA ILE A 113 3.38 23.85 -10.25
C ILE A 113 3.08 24.70 -9.02
N CYS A 114 3.99 25.63 -8.71
CA CYS A 114 3.66 26.81 -7.94
C CYS A 114 3.33 27.92 -8.95
N GLU A 115 2.08 28.43 -8.99
CA GLU A 115 1.65 29.37 -10.03
C GLU A 115 2.50 30.63 -10.11
N PRO A 116 2.83 31.37 -9.00
CA PRO A 116 3.66 32.57 -9.08
C PRO A 116 5.09 32.28 -9.53
N HIS A 117 5.57 31.02 -9.36
CA HIS A 117 6.96 30.66 -9.62
C HIS A 117 7.12 29.64 -10.76
N ALA A 118 6.05 29.35 -11.52
CA ALA A 118 6.11 28.44 -12.65
C ALA A 118 7.15 28.85 -13.70
N GLY A 119 7.32 30.15 -13.92
CA GLY A 119 8.36 30.74 -14.79
C GLY A 119 9.79 30.49 -14.29
N LEU A 120 9.99 30.23 -13.01
CA LEU A 120 11.27 29.88 -12.38
C LEU A 120 11.48 28.37 -12.31
N GLN A 121 10.65 27.59 -13.00
CA GLN A 121 10.66 26.11 -13.02
C GLN A 121 10.29 25.47 -11.67
N MET A 122 9.53 26.17 -10.80
CA MET A 122 9.00 25.58 -9.57
C MET A 122 7.83 24.66 -9.92
N ARG A 123 8.15 23.40 -10.14
CA ARG A 123 7.23 22.34 -10.56
C ARG A 123 7.66 20.98 -10.03
N GLY A 124 6.72 20.05 -10.00
CA GLY A 124 6.97 18.66 -9.62
C GLY A 124 5.97 17.72 -10.26
N GLN A 125 6.17 16.46 -10.00
CA GLN A 125 5.27 15.37 -10.37
C GLN A 125 5.14 14.37 -9.24
N ILE A 126 3.96 13.78 -9.14
CA ILE A 126 3.69 12.62 -8.29
C ILE A 126 3.45 11.45 -9.24
N VAL A 127 4.31 10.47 -9.19
CA VAL A 127 4.18 9.21 -9.91
C VAL A 127 3.46 8.22 -8.98
N ILE A 128 2.27 7.82 -9.35
CA ILE A 128 1.46 6.86 -8.60
C ILE A 128 1.63 5.52 -9.28
N GLU A 129 2.34 4.62 -8.63
CA GLU A 129 2.57 3.26 -9.13
C GLU A 129 2.47 2.24 -8.00
N SER A 130 1.95 1.06 -8.31
CA SER A 130 1.91 -0.02 -7.36
C SER A 130 3.33 -0.37 -6.93
N ARG A 131 3.62 -0.28 -5.63
CA ARG A 131 4.94 -0.70 -5.12
C ARG A 131 5.15 -2.17 -5.46
N PRO A 132 6.26 -2.52 -6.08
CA PRO A 132 6.59 -3.93 -6.37
C PRO A 132 6.66 -4.79 -5.09
N ASP A 133 6.94 -4.18 -3.94
CA ASP A 133 6.91 -4.79 -2.62
C ASP A 133 5.49 -5.00 -2.07
N MET A 134 4.48 -4.29 -2.60
CA MET A 134 3.07 -4.55 -2.28
C MET A 134 2.45 -5.68 -3.11
N THR A 135 3.00 -6.05 -4.25
CA THR A 135 2.80 -7.38 -4.76
C THR A 135 3.45 -8.31 -3.75
N MET A 136 2.65 -8.93 -2.84
CA MET A 136 3.16 -10.01 -2.01
C MET A 136 3.91 -10.98 -2.94
N GLU A 137 5.21 -10.75 -3.10
CA GLU A 137 6.04 -11.81 -3.64
C GLU A 137 5.80 -13.01 -2.71
N LEU A 138 5.58 -14.18 -3.29
CA LEU A 138 5.42 -15.40 -2.51
C LEU A 138 6.54 -15.56 -1.47
N GLY A 139 7.67 -14.81 -1.62
CA GLY A 139 8.80 -14.73 -0.71
C GLY A 139 8.58 -13.94 0.57
N ASP A 140 7.76 -12.89 0.54
CA ASP A 140 7.48 -12.04 1.69
C ASP A 140 6.37 -12.59 2.59
N PHE A 141 5.70 -13.64 2.12
CA PHE A 141 4.72 -14.32 2.93
C PHE A 141 5.43 -14.97 4.13
N PRO A 142 4.98 -14.74 5.38
CA PRO A 142 5.67 -15.27 6.56
C PRO A 142 5.46 -16.77 6.72
N TRP A 143 5.94 -17.55 5.76
CA TRP A 143 5.80 -18.99 5.67
C TRP A 143 6.21 -19.73 6.95
N LEU A 144 7.29 -19.23 7.60
CA LEU A 144 7.76 -19.75 8.88
C LEU A 144 6.72 -19.56 9.98
N SER A 145 6.05 -18.40 10.01
CA SER A 145 4.98 -18.13 10.98
C SER A 145 3.78 -19.03 10.74
N TYR A 146 3.39 -19.25 9.48
CA TYR A 146 2.29 -20.17 9.16
C TYR A 146 2.62 -21.62 9.45
N LEU A 147 3.85 -22.09 9.17
CA LEU A 147 4.32 -23.43 9.53
C LEU A 147 4.25 -23.67 11.04
N LEU A 148 4.45 -22.65 11.86
CA LEU A 148 4.35 -22.74 13.32
C LEU A 148 2.90 -22.63 13.81
N VAL A 149 2.12 -21.70 13.27
CA VAL A 149 0.76 -21.38 13.74
C VAL A 149 -0.24 -22.47 13.36
N PHE A 150 -0.15 -23.07 12.17
CA PHE A 150 -1.09 -24.11 11.73
C PHE A 150 -1.12 -25.34 12.62
N PRO A 151 0.02 -25.95 13.02
CA PRO A 151 0.03 -27.06 13.97
C PRO A 151 -0.55 -26.68 15.34
N LEU A 152 -0.32 -25.45 15.80
CA LEU A 152 -0.89 -24.98 17.07
C LEU A 152 -2.41 -24.83 17.00
N ILE A 153 -2.95 -24.31 15.91
CA ILE A 153 -4.39 -24.24 15.66
C ILE A 153 -4.97 -25.65 15.61
N GLY A 154 -4.33 -26.60 14.90
CA GLY A 154 -4.74 -27.99 14.83
C GLY A 154 -4.78 -28.64 16.21
N ALA A 155 -3.77 -28.40 17.06
CA ALA A 155 -3.72 -28.90 18.43
C ALA A 155 -4.85 -28.32 19.31
N LEU A 156 -5.11 -27.02 19.21
CA LEU A 156 -6.22 -26.35 19.89
C LEU A 156 -7.58 -26.95 19.47
N TRP A 157 -7.77 -27.23 18.20
CA TRP A 157 -8.99 -27.86 17.69
C TRP A 157 -9.15 -29.28 18.19
N CYS A 158 -8.07 -30.07 18.20
CA CYS A 158 -8.09 -31.39 18.81
C CYS A 158 -8.49 -31.33 20.29
N PHE A 159 -8.01 -30.33 21.02
CA PHE A 159 -8.39 -30.12 22.42
C PHE A 159 -9.87 -29.69 22.57
N ALA A 160 -10.37 -28.81 21.70
CA ALA A 160 -11.76 -28.35 21.73
C ALA A 160 -12.75 -29.51 21.42
N PHE A 161 -12.38 -30.42 20.50
CA PHE A 161 -13.22 -31.57 20.10
C PHE A 161 -12.80 -32.88 20.76
N ARG A 162 -12.14 -32.82 21.94
CA ARG A 162 -11.61 -34.00 22.65
C ARG A 162 -12.59 -35.16 22.88
N ASN A 163 -13.90 -34.87 22.84
CA ASN A 163 -14.96 -35.86 23.03
C ASN A 163 -15.38 -36.58 21.74
N SER A 164 -14.77 -36.24 20.59
CA SER A 164 -15.15 -36.78 19.29
C SER A 164 -13.93 -37.42 18.61
N PRO A 165 -13.70 -38.73 18.83
CA PRO A 165 -12.50 -39.42 18.31
C PRO A 165 -12.40 -39.42 16.79
N GLU A 166 -13.51 -39.38 16.07
CA GLU A 166 -13.52 -39.26 14.62
C GLU A 166 -13.04 -37.85 14.15
N ALA A 167 -13.44 -36.77 14.84
CA ALA A 167 -13.00 -35.43 14.52
C ALA A 167 -11.49 -35.29 14.64
N HIS A 168 -10.86 -35.90 15.65
CA HIS A 168 -9.40 -35.85 15.83
C HIS A 168 -8.62 -36.41 14.64
N LYS A 169 -9.11 -37.53 14.05
CA LYS A 169 -8.46 -38.14 12.88
C LYS A 169 -8.44 -37.17 11.69
N TYR A 170 -9.56 -36.54 11.42
CA TYR A 170 -9.67 -35.60 10.28
C TYR A 170 -8.90 -34.32 10.51
N ILE A 171 -8.90 -33.75 11.73
CA ILE A 171 -8.13 -32.55 12.08
C ILE A 171 -6.63 -32.85 11.98
N ALA A 172 -6.16 -33.95 12.58
CA ALA A 172 -4.75 -34.32 12.52
C ALA A 172 -4.30 -34.59 11.07
N LEU A 173 -5.12 -35.30 10.29
CA LEU A 173 -4.81 -35.58 8.89
C LEU A 173 -4.77 -34.33 8.03
N SER A 174 -5.74 -33.42 8.19
CA SER A 174 -5.78 -32.16 7.41
C SER A 174 -4.63 -31.24 7.74
N THR A 175 -4.27 -31.07 9.00
CA THR A 175 -3.13 -30.24 9.41
C THR A 175 -1.80 -30.82 8.93
N THR A 176 -1.65 -32.15 8.97
CA THR A 176 -0.42 -32.81 8.49
C THR A 176 -0.28 -32.75 6.97
N LEU A 177 -1.37 -32.98 6.23
CA LEU A 177 -1.37 -32.86 4.77
C LEU A 177 -1.08 -31.43 4.31
N PHE A 178 -1.62 -30.44 5.01
CA PHE A 178 -1.40 -29.05 4.69
C PHE A 178 0.07 -28.64 4.92
N THR A 179 0.65 -28.99 6.07
CA THR A 179 2.08 -28.72 6.34
C THR A 179 2.99 -29.47 5.38
N LEU A 180 2.64 -30.69 4.99
CA LEU A 180 3.41 -31.48 4.02
C LEU A 180 3.33 -30.91 2.60
N ALA A 181 2.21 -30.31 2.21
CA ALA A 181 2.04 -29.69 0.90
C ALA A 181 2.81 -28.37 0.77
N ILE A 182 2.90 -27.60 1.85
CA ILE A 182 3.61 -26.31 1.86
C ILE A 182 5.14 -26.50 1.92
N SER A 183 5.62 -27.51 2.64
CA SER A 183 7.05 -27.74 2.84
C SER A 183 7.87 -27.91 1.55
N PRO A 184 7.47 -28.74 0.55
CA PRO A 184 8.21 -28.85 -0.71
C PRO A 184 8.08 -27.60 -1.59
N ALA A 185 6.93 -26.91 -1.57
CA ALA A 185 6.75 -25.66 -2.30
C ALA A 185 7.76 -24.59 -1.81
N LEU A 186 7.96 -24.49 -0.51
CA LEU A 186 8.94 -23.60 0.11
C LEU A 186 10.37 -23.97 -0.29
N SER A 187 10.72 -25.24 -0.35
CA SER A 187 12.08 -25.69 -0.71
C SER A 187 12.41 -25.43 -2.18
N VAL A 188 11.44 -25.54 -3.07
CA VAL A 188 11.60 -25.22 -4.50
C VAL A 188 11.75 -23.72 -4.67
N PHE A 189 10.97 -22.92 -3.95
CA PHE A 189 11.04 -21.47 -3.99
C PHE A 189 12.40 -20.94 -3.51
N MET A 190 12.90 -21.38 -2.35
CA MET A 190 14.24 -20.97 -1.86
C MET A 190 15.36 -21.30 -2.84
N ARG A 191 15.25 -22.41 -3.58
CA ARG A 191 16.25 -22.76 -4.61
C ARG A 191 16.16 -21.89 -5.85
N MET A 192 15.02 -21.29 -6.15
CA MET A 192 14.84 -20.37 -7.27
C MET A 192 15.42 -18.98 -6.95
N THR A 193 15.21 -18.48 -5.74
CA THR A 193 15.76 -17.17 -5.30
C THR A 193 17.29 -17.18 -5.22
N ASP A 194 17.89 -18.27 -4.76
CA ASP A 194 19.37 -18.45 -4.72
C ASP A 194 20.04 -18.49 -6.11
N LYS A 195 19.28 -18.67 -7.18
CA LYS A 195 19.82 -18.68 -8.55
C LYS A 195 19.72 -17.33 -9.26
N LEU A 196 18.99 -16.37 -8.67
CA LEU A 196 18.75 -15.05 -9.24
C LEU A 196 19.56 -13.93 -8.53
N SER A 197 20.21 -14.24 -7.41
CA SER A 197 21.19 -13.41 -6.72
C SER A 197 22.62 -13.72 -7.20
#